data_33d39f084b1456932666dda5b5909a00
#
_entry.id   33d39f084b1456932666dda5b5909a00
#
_cell.length_a   1.000
_cell.length_b   1.000
_cell.length_c   1.000
_cell.angle_alpha   90.00
_cell.angle_beta   90.00
_cell.angle_gamma   90.00
#
_symmetry.space_group_name_H-M   'P 1'
#
loop_
_entity.id
_entity.type
_entity.pdbx_description
1 polymer ?
#
loop_
_entity_poly.entity_id
_entity_poly.type
_entity_poly.pdbx_seq_one_letter_code
_entity_poly.pdbx_strand_id
1 'polypeptide(L)'
;MQGVAERFAKAAEELRLTGRQLFRDGIVANDQVLSKIKKGWQKPTKKAIELFCQKYGVSAAWMYTGEGNQYLGRSNPFDLHGNSEEKVIYNTDFKLCIDNQGQPVSNGEEKYISVPMVDDIDFWCVNIDNSLAPSIMPGDFIALKKLPSWKEYIPGDIPCIVVTSDFKMLRKVSAAQNDEKSITFIQMVEGKPVESKVPKNIIVEIYAIVCNLHRY
;
A
#
# COMPACT_ATOMS: atom_id res chain seq x y z
N MET A 1 -29.66 -7.65 -15.06
CA MET A 1 -28.34 -8.30 -14.81
C MET A 1 -27.50 -8.16 -16.08
N GLN A 2 -26.31 -7.58 -15.97
CA GLN A 2 -25.39 -7.48 -17.11
C GLN A 2 -24.88 -8.87 -17.50
N GLY A 3 -24.94 -9.20 -18.80
CA GLY A 3 -24.46 -10.48 -19.30
C GLY A 3 -22.93 -10.55 -19.37
N VAL A 4 -22.35 -11.75 -19.52
CA VAL A 4 -20.88 -11.99 -19.64
C VAL A 4 -20.25 -11.11 -20.74
N ALA A 5 -20.93 -10.94 -21.86
CA ALA A 5 -20.44 -10.13 -22.98
C ALA A 5 -20.31 -8.64 -22.60
N GLU A 6 -21.26 -8.13 -21.86
CA GLU A 6 -21.25 -6.73 -21.37
C GLU A 6 -20.15 -6.53 -20.34
N ARG A 7 -19.95 -7.47 -19.40
CA ARG A 7 -18.86 -7.44 -18.43
C ARG A 7 -17.49 -7.52 -19.09
N PHE A 8 -17.34 -8.38 -20.10
CA PHE A 8 -16.11 -8.46 -20.88
C PHE A 8 -15.80 -7.14 -21.61
N ALA A 9 -16.82 -6.54 -22.25
CA ALA A 9 -16.67 -5.27 -22.94
C ALA A 9 -16.35 -4.13 -21.97
N LYS A 10 -17.02 -4.09 -20.81
CA LYS A 10 -16.79 -3.13 -19.73
C LYS A 10 -15.37 -3.24 -19.20
N ALA A 11 -14.91 -4.44 -18.84
CA ALA A 11 -13.55 -4.65 -18.33
C ALA A 11 -12.49 -4.26 -19.38
N ALA A 12 -12.70 -4.58 -20.67
CA ALA A 12 -11.80 -4.17 -21.73
C ALA A 12 -11.76 -2.65 -21.92
N GLU A 13 -12.85 -1.95 -21.66
CA GLU A 13 -12.93 -0.48 -21.75
C GLU A 13 -12.25 0.20 -20.57
N GLU A 14 -12.51 -0.26 -19.37
CA GLU A 14 -11.83 0.22 -18.14
C GLU A 14 -10.32 0.04 -18.22
N LEU A 15 -9.87 -1.10 -18.77
CA LEU A 15 -8.45 -1.39 -19.05
C LEU A 15 -7.91 -0.65 -20.29
N ARG A 16 -8.71 0.20 -20.94
CA ARG A 16 -8.37 0.93 -22.17
C ARG A 16 -7.82 0.04 -23.27
N LEU A 17 -8.27 -1.21 -23.35
CA LEU A 17 -7.79 -2.18 -24.32
C LEU A 17 -8.48 -2.00 -25.67
N THR A 18 -7.68 -2.10 -26.72
CA THR A 18 -8.17 -2.10 -28.11
C THR A 18 -8.32 -3.52 -28.63
N GLY A 19 -9.19 -3.70 -29.65
CA GLY A 19 -9.31 -4.98 -30.33
C GLY A 19 -7.98 -5.49 -30.90
N ARG A 20 -7.12 -4.57 -31.39
CA ARG A 20 -5.77 -4.89 -31.89
C ARG A 20 -4.85 -5.43 -30.77
N GLN A 21 -4.95 -4.88 -29.57
CA GLN A 21 -4.20 -5.40 -28.40
C GLN A 21 -4.67 -6.80 -28.02
N LEU A 22 -5.99 -7.00 -27.89
CA LEU A 22 -6.55 -8.31 -27.56
C LEU A 22 -6.20 -9.37 -28.62
N PHE A 23 -6.15 -8.98 -29.89
CA PHE A 23 -5.69 -9.88 -30.98
C PHE A 23 -4.20 -10.21 -30.83
N ARG A 24 -3.34 -9.21 -30.65
CA ARG A 24 -1.89 -9.40 -30.42
C ARG A 24 -1.62 -10.30 -29.22
N ASP A 25 -2.45 -10.20 -28.20
CA ASP A 25 -2.36 -10.98 -26.97
C ASP A 25 -2.95 -12.39 -27.10
N GLY A 26 -3.45 -12.76 -28.27
CA GLY A 26 -4.00 -14.09 -28.57
C GLY A 26 -5.35 -14.37 -27.89
N ILE A 27 -6.02 -13.34 -27.36
CA ILE A 27 -7.30 -13.47 -26.65
C ILE A 27 -8.47 -13.55 -27.64
N VAL A 28 -8.42 -12.78 -28.70
CA VAL A 28 -9.45 -12.76 -29.76
C VAL A 28 -8.85 -13.13 -31.12
N ALA A 29 -9.68 -13.68 -32.02
CA ALA A 29 -9.25 -14.18 -33.31
C ALA A 29 -8.86 -13.07 -34.32
N ASN A 30 -9.38 -11.87 -34.17
CA ASN A 30 -9.06 -10.68 -34.95
C ASN A 30 -9.43 -9.42 -34.16
N ASP A 31 -8.97 -8.26 -34.64
CA ASP A 31 -9.14 -6.95 -34.00
C ASP A 31 -10.59 -6.43 -33.97
N GLN A 32 -11.46 -6.98 -34.83
CA GLN A 32 -12.87 -6.56 -34.88
C GLN A 32 -13.76 -7.23 -33.83
N VAL A 33 -13.31 -8.33 -33.22
CA VAL A 33 -14.11 -9.11 -32.28
C VAL A 33 -14.58 -8.28 -31.10
N LEU A 34 -13.72 -7.44 -30.50
CA LEU A 34 -14.11 -6.56 -29.39
C LEU A 34 -15.24 -5.62 -29.79
N SER A 35 -15.19 -5.03 -30.98
CA SER A 35 -16.25 -4.16 -31.48
C SER A 35 -17.57 -4.91 -31.66
N LYS A 36 -17.53 -6.15 -32.15
CA LYS A 36 -18.73 -7.00 -32.29
C LYS A 36 -19.32 -7.39 -30.93
N ILE A 37 -18.46 -7.65 -29.91
CA ILE A 37 -18.90 -7.94 -28.55
C ILE A 37 -19.56 -6.68 -27.95
N LYS A 38 -18.97 -5.50 -28.09
CA LYS A 38 -19.54 -4.23 -27.62
C LYS A 38 -20.90 -3.91 -28.23
N LYS A 39 -21.12 -4.30 -29.49
CA LYS A 39 -22.41 -4.16 -30.20
C LYS A 39 -23.42 -5.27 -29.88
N GLY A 40 -23.05 -6.25 -29.08
CA GLY A 40 -23.90 -7.40 -28.77
C GLY A 40 -24.07 -8.42 -29.93
N TRP A 41 -23.29 -8.28 -31.01
CA TRP A 41 -23.38 -9.14 -32.19
C TRP A 41 -22.66 -10.48 -32.01
N GLN A 42 -21.74 -10.55 -31.04
CA GLN A 42 -20.95 -11.74 -30.76
C GLN A 42 -20.71 -11.87 -29.24
N LYS A 43 -20.71 -13.10 -28.74
CA LYS A 43 -20.27 -13.40 -27.37
C LYS A 43 -18.80 -13.77 -27.35
N PRO A 44 -18.06 -13.41 -26.30
CA PRO A 44 -16.69 -13.88 -26.13
C PRO A 44 -16.70 -15.41 -25.93
N THR A 45 -15.72 -16.11 -26.50
CA THR A 45 -15.57 -17.54 -26.27
C THR A 45 -15.07 -17.83 -24.86
N LYS A 46 -15.33 -19.02 -24.32
CA LYS A 46 -14.83 -19.44 -23.01
C LYS A 46 -13.31 -19.26 -22.91
N LYS A 47 -12.58 -19.70 -23.94
CA LYS A 47 -11.12 -19.53 -24.00
C LYS A 47 -10.69 -18.07 -24.00
N ALA A 48 -11.40 -17.19 -24.71
CA ALA A 48 -11.12 -15.75 -24.70
C ALA A 48 -11.32 -15.14 -23.30
N ILE A 49 -12.36 -15.55 -22.58
CA ILE A 49 -12.61 -15.12 -21.20
C ILE A 49 -11.51 -15.57 -20.26
N GLU A 50 -11.12 -16.85 -20.33
CA GLU A 50 -10.07 -17.44 -19.49
C GLU A 50 -8.72 -16.73 -19.70
N LEU A 51 -8.30 -16.56 -20.95
CA LEU A 51 -7.06 -15.84 -21.29
C LEU A 51 -7.10 -14.37 -20.86
N PHE A 52 -8.25 -13.72 -21.05
CA PHE A 52 -8.45 -12.33 -20.62
C PHE A 52 -8.33 -12.19 -19.09
N CYS A 53 -9.03 -13.04 -18.35
CA CYS A 53 -8.99 -13.04 -16.89
C CYS A 53 -7.56 -13.32 -16.37
N GLN A 54 -6.88 -14.30 -16.95
CA GLN A 54 -5.52 -14.66 -16.56
C GLN A 54 -4.51 -13.53 -16.86
N LYS A 55 -4.59 -12.92 -18.04
CA LYS A 55 -3.62 -11.93 -18.49
C LYS A 55 -3.79 -10.58 -17.79
N TYR A 56 -5.04 -10.16 -17.59
CA TYR A 56 -5.36 -8.83 -17.04
C TYR A 56 -5.81 -8.86 -15.59
N GLY A 57 -5.72 -10.00 -14.92
CA GLY A 57 -6.06 -10.11 -13.50
C GLY A 57 -7.54 -9.90 -13.20
N VAL A 58 -8.43 -10.10 -14.18
CA VAL A 58 -9.88 -10.00 -13.98
C VAL A 58 -10.40 -11.28 -13.32
N SER A 59 -11.29 -11.15 -12.33
CA SER A 59 -11.91 -12.28 -11.66
C SER A 59 -12.81 -13.06 -12.61
N ALA A 60 -12.54 -14.36 -12.79
CA ALA A 60 -13.40 -15.23 -13.56
C ALA A 60 -14.79 -15.39 -12.90
N ALA A 61 -14.86 -15.42 -11.55
CA ALA A 61 -16.12 -15.45 -10.83
C ALA A 61 -16.97 -14.21 -11.17
N TRP A 62 -16.39 -13.02 -11.03
CA TRP A 62 -17.07 -11.79 -11.41
C TRP A 62 -17.46 -11.78 -12.89
N MET A 63 -16.59 -12.25 -13.79
CA MET A 63 -16.87 -12.28 -15.21
C MET A 63 -18.10 -13.14 -15.54
N TYR A 64 -18.30 -14.27 -14.85
CA TYR A 64 -19.44 -15.16 -15.09
C TYR A 64 -20.68 -14.82 -14.28
N THR A 65 -20.55 -14.41 -13.02
CA THR A 65 -21.67 -14.17 -12.11
C THR A 65 -22.05 -12.69 -11.98
N GLY A 66 -21.10 -11.79 -12.11
CA GLY A 66 -21.23 -10.38 -11.79
C GLY A 66 -21.08 -10.09 -10.29
N GLU A 67 -20.79 -11.08 -9.46
CA GLU A 67 -20.63 -10.96 -8.01
C GLU A 67 -19.15 -10.99 -7.61
N GLY A 68 -18.83 -10.32 -6.51
CA GLY A 68 -17.47 -10.22 -5.99
C GLY A 68 -16.63 -9.13 -6.67
N ASN A 69 -15.35 -9.10 -6.33
CA ASN A 69 -14.42 -8.12 -6.89
C ASN A 69 -14.12 -8.42 -8.36
N GLN A 70 -14.16 -7.39 -9.19
CA GLN A 70 -13.88 -7.49 -10.62
C GLN A 70 -12.43 -7.89 -10.90
N TYR A 71 -11.48 -7.49 -10.07
CA TYR A 71 -10.05 -7.76 -10.23
C TYR A 71 -9.50 -8.63 -9.11
N LEU A 72 -8.64 -9.60 -9.47
CA LEU A 72 -7.96 -10.50 -8.52
C LEU A 72 -6.72 -9.83 -7.96
N GLY A 73 -6.85 -9.06 -6.90
CA GLY A 73 -5.73 -8.59 -6.07
C GLY A 73 -4.63 -7.79 -6.79
N ARG A 74 -4.86 -7.39 -8.03
CA ARG A 74 -4.05 -6.43 -8.77
C ARG A 74 -4.92 -5.23 -9.07
N SER A 75 -4.63 -4.11 -8.42
CA SER A 75 -5.05 -2.82 -8.93
C SER A 75 -4.66 -2.75 -10.42
N ASN A 76 -5.60 -2.32 -11.25
CA ASN A 76 -5.35 -2.04 -12.67
C ASN A 76 -4.09 -1.16 -12.77
N PRO A 77 -3.01 -1.56 -13.45
CA PRO A 77 -1.80 -0.75 -13.56
C PRO A 77 -2.02 0.61 -14.25
N PHE A 78 -3.21 0.83 -14.82
CA PHE A 78 -3.65 2.10 -15.43
C PHE A 78 -4.76 2.79 -14.64
N ASP A 79 -5.21 2.21 -13.55
CA ASP A 79 -6.18 2.82 -12.66
C ASP A 79 -5.43 3.67 -11.64
N LEU A 80 -5.25 4.94 -11.98
CA LEU A 80 -4.78 5.96 -11.03
C LEU A 80 -5.77 6.13 -9.85
N HIS A 81 -6.94 5.48 -9.96
CA HIS A 81 -7.97 5.30 -8.94
C HIS A 81 -8.15 3.82 -8.58
N GLY A 82 -7.12 2.97 -8.78
CA GLY A 82 -7.15 1.59 -8.30
C GLY A 82 -7.59 1.58 -6.83
N ASN A 83 -8.34 0.54 -6.46
CA ASN A 83 -8.74 0.25 -5.08
C ASN A 83 -7.54 0.01 -4.14
N SER A 84 -6.57 0.92 -4.11
CA SER A 84 -5.80 1.14 -2.92
C SER A 84 -6.83 1.63 -1.91
N GLU A 85 -7.06 0.89 -0.86
CA GLU A 85 -7.88 1.36 0.25
C GLU A 85 -7.41 2.77 0.58
N GLU A 86 -8.33 3.74 0.50
CA GLU A 86 -8.03 5.09 0.90
C GLU A 86 -7.58 5.03 2.35
N LYS A 87 -6.35 5.41 2.60
CA LYS A 87 -5.83 5.45 3.96
C LYS A 87 -5.90 6.86 4.51
N VAL A 88 -6.23 6.95 5.77
CA VAL A 88 -6.28 8.23 6.48
C VAL A 88 -4.92 8.90 6.42
N ILE A 89 -4.90 10.17 6.03
CA ILE A 89 -3.75 11.05 6.20
C ILE A 89 -4.04 12.05 7.30
N TYR A 90 -3.29 11.97 8.37
CA TYR A 90 -3.28 13.00 9.40
C TYR A 90 -2.34 14.12 8.95
N ASN A 91 -2.89 15.28 8.61
CA ASN A 91 -2.08 16.45 8.21
C ASN A 91 -1.40 17.10 9.43
N THR A 92 -0.90 16.28 10.32
CA THR A 92 -0.22 16.66 11.55
C THR A 92 0.97 15.73 11.78
N ASP A 93 1.84 16.12 12.71
CA ASP A 93 3.02 15.32 13.02
C ASP A 93 2.67 14.02 13.77
N PHE A 94 3.57 13.03 13.68
CA PHE A 94 3.37 11.73 14.29
C PHE A 94 3.27 11.80 15.83
N LYS A 95 3.79 12.84 16.47
CA LYS A 95 3.71 13.00 17.92
C LYS A 95 2.31 13.36 18.38
N LEU A 96 1.52 14.00 17.51
CA LEU A 96 0.14 14.38 17.79
C LEU A 96 -0.89 13.35 17.31
N CYS A 97 -0.63 12.67 16.18
CA CYS A 97 -1.57 11.70 15.62
C CYS A 97 -1.46 10.27 16.20
N ILE A 98 -0.54 10.04 17.12
CA ILE A 98 -0.44 8.78 17.88
C ILE A 98 -0.54 9.14 19.37
N ASP A 99 -1.34 8.43 20.15
CA ASP A 99 -1.44 8.64 21.61
C ASP A 99 -0.29 7.94 22.37
N ASN A 100 -0.31 8.04 23.69
CA ASN A 100 0.70 7.39 24.53
C ASN A 100 0.46 5.87 24.71
N GLN A 101 -0.69 5.35 24.30
CA GLN A 101 -0.99 3.94 24.18
C GLN A 101 -0.59 3.38 22.81
N GLY A 102 -0.01 4.21 21.94
CA GLY A 102 0.39 3.83 20.60
C GLY A 102 -0.79 3.65 19.64
N GLN A 103 -1.93 4.31 19.87
CA GLN A 103 -3.07 4.25 18.95
C GLN A 103 -3.16 5.53 18.12
N PRO A 104 -3.60 5.43 16.85
CA PRO A 104 -3.89 6.59 16.04
C PRO A 104 -5.01 7.43 16.66
N VAL A 105 -4.82 8.75 16.69
CA VAL A 105 -5.79 9.71 17.22
C VAL A 105 -6.15 10.72 16.14
N SER A 106 -7.44 10.85 15.86
CA SER A 106 -7.98 11.87 14.98
C SER A 106 -7.98 13.25 15.66
N ASN A 107 -7.54 14.27 14.94
CA ASN A 107 -7.70 15.67 15.33
C ASN A 107 -8.89 16.34 14.61
N GLY A 108 -9.73 15.57 13.89
CA GLY A 108 -10.88 16.07 13.12
C GLY A 108 -10.52 16.67 11.75
N GLU A 109 -9.26 16.66 11.36
CA GLU A 109 -8.76 17.11 10.05
C GLU A 109 -8.29 15.91 9.19
N GLU A 110 -9.02 14.83 9.25
CA GLU A 110 -8.71 13.65 8.47
C GLU A 110 -8.93 13.90 6.98
N LYS A 111 -7.97 13.52 6.17
CA LYS A 111 -8.08 13.42 4.72
C LYS A 111 -7.74 12.01 4.32
N TYR A 112 -8.17 11.62 3.15
CA TYR A 112 -7.89 10.30 2.63
C TYR A 112 -6.98 10.42 1.41
N ILE A 113 -6.00 9.56 1.34
CA ILE A 113 -5.06 9.49 0.21
C ILE A 113 -4.91 8.04 -0.22
N SER A 114 -4.85 7.85 -1.51
CA SER A 114 -4.49 6.60 -2.13
C SER A 114 -3.18 6.82 -2.90
N VAL A 115 -2.14 6.11 -2.52
CA VAL A 115 -0.85 6.15 -3.20
C VAL A 115 -0.65 4.83 -3.92
N PRO A 116 -0.56 4.82 -5.26
CA PRO A 116 -0.34 3.60 -6.02
C PRO A 116 0.89 2.83 -5.52
N MET A 117 0.78 1.51 -5.40
CA MET A 117 1.83 0.59 -4.95
C MET A 117 2.24 0.73 -3.47
N VAL A 118 1.57 1.55 -2.68
CA VAL A 118 1.76 1.65 -1.23
C VAL A 118 0.53 1.03 -0.57
N ASP A 119 0.56 -0.29 -0.49
CA ASP A 119 -0.47 -1.09 0.15
C ASP A 119 -0.03 -1.49 1.56
N ASP A 120 -0.95 -2.03 2.35
CA ASP A 120 -0.65 -2.62 3.66
C ASP A 120 -0.01 -1.63 4.66
N ILE A 121 -0.58 -0.43 4.72
CA ILE A 121 -0.28 0.60 5.72
C ILE A 121 -1.51 0.91 6.56
N ASP A 122 -1.31 1.45 7.75
CA ASP A 122 -2.41 1.85 8.63
C ASP A 122 -2.84 3.29 8.36
N PHE A 123 -1.89 4.22 8.30
CA PHE A 123 -2.16 5.64 8.05
C PHE A 123 -0.90 6.40 7.61
N TRP A 124 -1.13 7.64 7.16
CA TRP A 124 -0.08 8.61 6.84
C TRP A 124 -0.03 9.72 7.88
N CYS A 125 1.17 10.26 8.14
CA CYS A 125 1.34 11.45 8.95
C CYS A 125 2.58 12.25 8.50
N VAL A 126 2.81 13.40 9.13
CA VAL A 126 3.96 14.25 8.82
C VAL A 126 5.13 13.90 9.74
N ASN A 127 6.32 13.77 9.18
CA ASN A 127 7.55 13.70 9.96
C ASN A 127 8.00 15.09 10.36
N ILE A 128 8.40 15.27 11.63
CA ILE A 128 9.00 16.51 12.15
C ILE A 128 10.41 16.28 12.72
N ASP A 129 10.86 15.02 12.74
CA ASP A 129 12.14 14.62 13.33
C ASP A 129 13.22 14.56 12.24
N ASN A 130 14.43 14.98 12.55
CA ASN A 130 15.57 14.98 11.64
C ASN A 130 16.58 13.84 11.89
N SER A 131 16.27 12.91 12.79
CA SER A 131 17.19 11.85 13.24
C SER A 131 17.63 10.89 12.14
N LEU A 132 16.88 10.82 11.05
CA LEU A 132 17.19 9.98 9.89
C LEU A 132 17.44 10.77 8.60
N ALA A 133 17.70 12.07 8.72
CA ALA A 133 18.09 12.87 7.55
C ALA A 133 19.42 12.36 6.95
N PRO A 134 19.61 12.40 5.63
CA PRO A 134 18.69 12.94 4.61
C PRO A 134 17.64 11.95 4.08
N SER A 135 17.62 10.71 4.56
CA SER A 135 16.72 9.67 4.04
C SER A 135 15.25 9.95 4.32
N ILE A 136 14.95 10.52 5.49
CA ILE A 136 13.62 10.96 5.89
C ILE A 136 13.78 12.35 6.50
N MET A 137 13.18 13.35 5.83
CA MET A 137 13.34 14.76 6.20
C MET A 137 12.17 15.26 7.02
N PRO A 138 12.36 16.27 7.87
CA PRO A 138 11.25 17.02 8.46
C PRO A 138 10.35 17.59 7.35
N GLY A 139 9.04 17.42 7.49
CA GLY A 139 8.04 17.82 6.50
C GLY A 139 7.62 16.72 5.54
N ASP A 140 8.33 15.58 5.46
CA ASP A 140 7.91 14.45 4.67
C ASP A 140 6.60 13.87 5.17
N PHE A 141 5.77 13.39 4.24
CA PHE A 141 4.69 12.46 4.59
C PHE A 141 5.26 11.05 4.71
N ILE A 142 4.99 10.39 5.83
CA ILE A 142 5.43 9.03 6.12
C ILE A 142 4.23 8.10 6.24
N ALA A 143 4.31 6.97 5.55
CA ALA A 143 3.34 5.87 5.63
C ALA A 143 3.73 4.93 6.76
N LEU A 144 2.84 4.74 7.70
CA LEU A 144 3.07 3.95 8.89
C LEU A 144 2.32 2.63 8.87
N LYS A 145 3.01 1.57 9.29
CA LYS A 145 2.45 0.25 9.53
C LYS A 145 2.82 -0.22 10.92
N LYS A 146 1.82 -0.55 11.73
CA LYS A 146 2.02 -1.15 13.06
C LYS A 146 2.73 -2.49 12.94
N LEU A 147 3.71 -2.74 13.79
CA LEU A 147 4.42 -4.02 13.90
C LEU A 147 3.89 -4.83 15.08
N PRO A 148 2.90 -5.70 14.91
CA PRO A 148 2.26 -6.41 16.03
C PRO A 148 3.21 -7.36 16.76
N SER A 149 4.18 -7.93 16.05
CA SER A 149 5.14 -8.91 16.59
C SER A 149 6.54 -8.33 16.86
N TRP A 150 6.66 -7.00 17.04
CA TRP A 150 7.97 -6.37 17.24
C TRP A 150 8.74 -6.89 18.47
N LYS A 151 8.04 -7.44 19.45
CA LYS A 151 8.65 -8.03 20.66
C LYS A 151 9.42 -9.30 20.35
N GLU A 152 8.92 -10.09 19.40
CA GLU A 152 9.51 -11.35 18.96
C GLU A 152 10.51 -11.15 17.84
N TYR A 153 10.17 -10.28 16.89
CA TYR A 153 10.95 -10.13 15.66
C TYR A 153 10.92 -8.72 15.10
N ILE A 154 12.09 -8.21 14.74
CA ILE A 154 12.28 -6.96 13.98
C ILE A 154 13.02 -7.32 12.68
N PRO A 155 12.45 -7.05 11.50
CA PRO A 155 13.05 -7.43 10.23
C PRO A 155 14.18 -6.48 9.84
N GLY A 156 15.39 -6.74 10.31
CA GLY A 156 16.58 -5.95 9.97
C GLY A 156 16.55 -4.52 10.51
N ASP A 157 17.37 -3.67 9.91
CA ASP A 157 17.46 -2.24 10.24
C ASP A 157 16.39 -1.44 9.53
N ILE A 158 15.26 -1.18 10.16
CA ILE A 158 14.13 -0.46 9.55
C ILE A 158 13.88 0.89 10.21
N PRO A 159 13.49 1.92 9.43
CA PRO A 159 13.03 3.19 9.99
C PRO A 159 11.68 3.01 10.66
N CYS A 160 11.54 3.48 11.89
CA CYS A 160 10.34 3.30 12.69
C CYS A 160 10.00 4.56 13.48
N ILE A 161 8.72 4.74 13.74
CA ILE A 161 8.24 5.54 14.87
C ILE A 161 8.13 4.61 16.07
N VAL A 162 8.89 4.92 17.11
CA VAL A 162 8.87 4.20 18.39
C VAL A 162 8.08 5.01 19.39
N VAL A 163 7.09 4.39 19.99
CA VAL A 163 6.24 4.96 21.04
C VAL A 163 6.65 4.38 22.38
N THR A 164 6.97 5.23 23.30
CA THR A 164 7.19 4.90 24.72
C THR A 164 6.09 5.56 25.57
N SER A 165 6.08 5.31 26.87
CA SER A 165 5.16 6.01 27.79
C SER A 165 5.32 7.54 27.75
N ASP A 166 6.53 8.03 27.51
CA ASP A 166 6.89 9.43 27.70
C ASP A 166 7.13 10.18 26.39
N PHE A 167 7.58 9.50 25.34
CA PHE A 167 7.90 10.15 24.05
C PHE A 167 7.68 9.25 22.85
N LYS A 168 7.58 9.90 21.72
CA LYS A 168 7.51 9.30 20.37
C LYS A 168 8.68 9.82 19.57
N MET A 169 9.39 8.92 18.92
CA MET A 169 10.64 9.27 18.22
C MET A 169 10.81 8.49 16.93
N LEU A 170 11.45 9.13 15.97
CA LEU A 170 11.89 8.51 14.73
C LEU A 170 13.26 7.87 14.95
N ARG A 171 13.39 6.56 14.77
CA ARG A 171 14.65 5.83 14.88
C ARG A 171 14.72 4.74 13.83
N LYS A 172 15.93 4.40 13.42
CA LYS A 172 16.17 3.12 12.79
C LYS A 172 16.28 2.08 13.88
N VAL A 173 15.57 0.98 13.72
CA VAL A 173 15.43 -0.05 14.76
C VAL A 173 15.94 -1.38 14.24
N SER A 174 16.70 -2.09 15.05
CA SER A 174 17.15 -3.46 14.79
C SER A 174 17.12 -4.32 16.05
N ALA A 175 17.19 -5.64 15.86
CA ALA A 175 17.35 -6.57 16.98
C ALA A 175 18.69 -6.30 17.69
N ALA A 176 18.67 -6.25 19.02
CA ALA A 176 19.90 -6.13 19.78
C ALA A 176 20.70 -7.44 19.70
N GLN A 177 21.99 -7.33 19.35
CA GLN A 177 22.87 -8.49 19.33
C GLN A 177 23.07 -9.05 20.76
N ASN A 178 22.83 -10.34 20.92
CA ASN A 178 22.99 -11.07 22.18
C ASN A 178 22.14 -10.57 23.36
N ASP A 179 21.03 -9.89 23.10
CA ASP A 179 20.11 -9.40 24.13
C ASP A 179 18.66 -9.39 23.64
N GLU A 180 17.93 -10.47 23.92
CA GLU A 180 16.52 -10.61 23.52
C GLU A 180 15.58 -9.64 24.23
N LYS A 181 16.00 -9.03 25.36
CA LYS A 181 15.19 -8.11 26.16
C LYS A 181 15.31 -6.66 25.70
N SER A 182 16.24 -6.36 24.81
CA SER A 182 16.50 -5.03 24.29
C SER A 182 16.35 -4.97 22.77
N ILE A 183 16.26 -3.76 22.24
CA ILE A 183 16.41 -3.46 20.82
C ILE A 183 17.47 -2.38 20.65
N THR A 184 18.07 -2.32 19.48
CA THR A 184 19.06 -1.29 19.13
C THR A 184 18.35 -0.17 18.39
N PHE A 185 18.49 1.06 18.89
CA PHE A 185 18.12 2.28 18.19
C PHE A 185 19.35 2.87 17.51
N ILE A 186 19.18 3.27 16.26
CA ILE A 186 20.22 3.93 15.48
C ILE A 186 19.67 5.31 15.07
N GLN A 187 20.45 6.34 15.34
CA GLN A 187 20.17 7.70 14.89
C GLN A 187 21.43 8.29 14.23
N MET A 188 21.24 9.25 13.36
CA MET A 188 22.34 9.98 12.74
C MET A 188 22.66 11.22 13.59
N VAL A 189 23.90 11.35 14.06
CA VAL A 189 24.41 12.50 14.78
C VAL A 189 25.64 13.00 14.04
N GLU A 190 25.60 14.24 13.55
CA GLU A 190 26.67 14.82 12.73
C GLU A 190 27.15 13.92 11.57
N GLY A 191 26.18 13.25 10.92
CA GLY A 191 26.43 12.35 9.79
C GLY A 191 27.01 10.98 10.17
N LYS A 192 27.11 10.65 11.45
CA LYS A 192 27.59 9.35 11.95
C LYS A 192 26.44 8.57 12.63
N PRO A 193 26.34 7.26 12.42
CA PRO A 193 25.38 6.45 13.14
C PRO A 193 25.82 6.31 14.62
N VAL A 194 24.88 6.58 15.51
CA VAL A 194 25.03 6.37 16.95
C VAL A 194 24.01 5.32 17.38
N GLU A 195 24.51 4.25 17.99
CA GLU A 195 23.69 3.16 18.47
C GLU A 195 23.43 3.29 19.97
N SER A 196 22.22 2.93 20.38
CA SER A 196 21.84 2.82 21.78
C SER A 196 20.95 1.60 21.99
N LYS A 197 21.19 0.85 23.08
CA LYS A 197 20.34 -0.27 23.47
C LYS A 197 19.21 0.22 24.35
N VAL A 198 17.99 -0.19 24.03
CA VAL A 198 16.77 0.23 24.73
C VAL A 198 16.00 -1.01 25.17
N PRO A 199 15.63 -1.13 26.44
CA PRO A 199 14.83 -2.24 26.93
C PRO A 199 13.45 -2.28 26.29
N LYS A 200 12.99 -3.45 25.88
CA LYS A 200 11.65 -3.63 25.25
C LYS A 200 10.49 -3.25 26.18
N ASN A 201 10.67 -3.32 27.49
CA ASN A 201 9.60 -3.08 28.47
C ASN A 201 9.15 -1.61 28.57
N ILE A 202 9.96 -0.64 28.12
CA ILE A 202 9.57 0.77 28.07
C ILE A 202 8.89 1.15 26.75
N ILE A 203 8.90 0.26 25.77
CA ILE A 203 8.30 0.50 24.46
C ILE A 203 6.87 0.02 24.48
N VAL A 204 5.97 0.92 24.13
CA VAL A 204 4.54 0.65 24.04
C VAL A 204 4.18 0.07 22.68
N GLU A 205 4.65 0.72 21.59
CA GLU A 205 4.33 0.32 20.23
C GLU A 205 5.43 0.72 19.25
N ILE A 206 5.52 0.02 18.11
CA ILE A 206 6.42 0.36 17.01
C ILE A 206 5.63 0.39 15.70
N TYR A 207 5.82 1.46 14.94
CA TYR A 207 5.32 1.61 13.58
C TYR A 207 6.49 1.64 12.60
N ALA A 208 6.55 0.70 11.66
CA ALA A 208 7.49 0.76 10.55
C ALA A 208 7.10 1.87 9.58
N ILE A 209 8.09 2.59 9.05
CA ILE A 209 7.90 3.50 7.93
C ILE A 209 8.07 2.68 6.65
N VAL A 210 6.97 2.50 5.93
CA VAL A 210 6.92 1.71 4.69
C VAL A 210 7.33 2.54 3.48
N CYS A 211 6.95 3.82 3.50
CA CYS A 211 7.21 4.76 2.42
C CYS A 211 7.31 6.18 2.98
N ASN A 212 8.07 7.05 2.32
CA ASN A 212 8.05 8.49 2.58
C ASN A 212 7.94 9.26 1.26
N LEU A 213 7.19 10.37 1.32
CA LEU A 213 7.01 11.29 0.22
C LEU A 213 7.61 12.63 0.59
N HIS A 214 8.64 13.05 -0.15
CA HIS A 214 9.24 14.36 0.04
C HIS A 214 8.28 15.46 -0.39
N ARG A 215 8.20 16.49 0.41
CA ARG A 215 7.45 17.71 0.10
C ARG A 215 8.43 18.73 -0.44
N TYR A 216 8.36 18.99 -1.76
CA TYR A 216 9.12 20.06 -2.41
C TYR A 216 8.47 21.42 -2.19
#